data_fc6e9ae56f7d7b1f30ee6b852474a57a
#
_entry.id   fc6e9ae56f7d7b1f30ee6b852474a57a
#
_cell.length_a   1.000
_cell.length_b   1.000
_cell.length_c   1.000
_cell.angle_alpha   90.00
_cell.angle_beta   90.00
_cell.angle_gamma   90.00
#
_symmetry.space_group_name_H-M   'P 1'
#
loop_
_entity.id
_entity.type
_entity.pdbx_description
1 polymer ?
#
loop_
_entity_poly.entity_id
_entity_poly.type
_entity_poly.pdbx_seq_one_letter_code
_entity_poly.pdbx_strand_id
1 'polypeptide(L)'
;MTTIVLASQSTSRRRLLESAGLSPKIIVSHVDEETEFFNSLSPADMVIALAITKAHTVREQIDFPAIIIGCDSTFEFDGQSLGKPGTAKIATERAMRVRGNSGLLHTGHCIIDTTKDIEISDRITTRVTFDHMSDDCLLYTSPSPRDRQKS
;
A
#
# COMPACT_ATOMS: atom_id res chain seq x y z
N MET A 1 -3.12 11.03 26.07
CA MET A 1 -2.49 11.01 24.74
C MET A 1 -3.19 9.96 23.88
N THR A 2 -3.57 10.33 22.68
CA THR A 2 -4.32 9.43 21.80
C THR A 2 -3.38 8.42 21.16
N THR A 3 -3.78 7.14 21.21
CA THR A 3 -3.02 6.07 20.59
C THR A 3 -3.17 6.13 19.06
N ILE A 4 -2.08 5.99 18.35
CA ILE A 4 -2.12 5.86 16.87
C ILE A 4 -2.02 4.39 16.54
N VAL A 5 -2.98 3.90 15.73
CA VAL A 5 -3.04 2.51 15.30
C VAL A 5 -2.86 2.46 13.79
N LEU A 6 -1.90 1.68 13.35
CA LEU A 6 -1.66 1.44 11.92
C LEU A 6 -2.25 0.08 11.56
N ALA A 7 -3.27 0.08 10.71
CA ALA A 7 -3.96 -1.13 10.23
C ALA A 7 -3.23 -1.70 9.01
N SER A 8 -1.95 -2.02 9.17
CA SER A 8 -1.12 -2.48 8.04
C SER A 8 0.06 -3.28 8.55
N GLN A 9 0.50 -4.24 7.75
CA GLN A 9 1.73 -5.00 7.99
C GLN A 9 2.97 -4.32 7.40
N SER A 10 2.80 -3.21 6.70
CA SER A 10 3.88 -2.57 5.96
C SER A 10 4.94 -1.99 6.90
N THR A 11 6.15 -2.52 6.82
CA THR A 11 7.29 -2.00 7.56
C THR A 11 7.64 -0.58 7.12
N SER A 12 7.50 -0.28 5.84
CA SER A 12 7.79 1.05 5.28
C SER A 12 6.88 2.11 5.89
N ARG A 13 5.59 1.82 5.99
CA ARG A 13 4.62 2.76 6.57
C ARG A 13 4.87 2.98 8.05
N ARG A 14 5.19 1.91 8.77
CA ARG A 14 5.55 1.99 10.18
C ARG A 14 6.77 2.90 10.37
N ARG A 15 7.81 2.72 9.55
CA ARG A 15 9.02 3.53 9.61
C ARG A 15 8.75 4.99 9.30
N LEU A 16 7.87 5.27 8.34
CA LEU A 16 7.50 6.66 8.02
C LEU A 16 6.86 7.35 9.22
N LEU A 17 5.96 6.67 9.90
CA LEU A 17 5.32 7.23 11.10
C LEU A 17 6.31 7.41 12.24
N GLU A 18 7.20 6.45 12.44
CA GLU A 18 8.25 6.55 13.45
C GLU A 18 9.20 7.71 13.15
N SER A 19 9.54 7.93 11.87
CA SER A 19 10.37 9.05 11.45
C SER A 19 9.71 10.41 11.72
N ALA A 20 8.39 10.44 11.73
CA ALA A 20 7.62 11.64 12.05
C ALA A 20 7.45 11.86 13.56
N GLY A 21 8.07 11.04 14.38
CA GLY A 21 7.99 11.14 15.83
C GLY A 21 6.81 10.43 16.46
N LEU A 22 6.12 9.58 15.71
CA LEU A 22 4.97 8.83 16.17
C LEU A 22 5.38 7.41 16.56
N SER A 23 4.63 6.79 17.47
CA SER A 23 4.85 5.41 17.90
C SER A 23 3.57 4.61 17.64
N PRO A 24 3.35 4.16 16.40
CA PRO A 24 2.10 3.49 16.07
C PRO A 24 2.05 2.08 16.68
N LYS A 25 0.86 1.70 17.12
CA LYS A 25 0.54 0.33 17.46
C LYS A 25 0.09 -0.37 16.19
N ILE A 26 0.68 -1.52 15.90
CA ILE A 26 0.35 -2.25 14.68
C ILE A 26 -0.75 -3.27 14.98
N ILE A 27 -1.86 -3.16 14.28
CA ILE A 27 -2.95 -4.13 14.37
C ILE A 27 -3.31 -4.51 12.94
N VAL A 28 -3.10 -5.78 12.61
CA VAL A 28 -3.38 -6.30 11.26
C VAL A 28 -4.87 -6.57 11.12
N SER A 29 -5.47 -6.05 10.07
CA SER A 29 -6.92 -6.16 9.85
C SER A 29 -7.37 -7.52 9.32
N HIS A 30 -6.48 -8.27 8.64
CA HIS A 30 -6.80 -9.56 8.01
C HIS A 30 -7.98 -9.49 7.03
N VAL A 31 -8.11 -8.36 6.32
CA VAL A 31 -9.15 -8.20 5.30
C VAL A 31 -8.82 -9.08 4.11
N ASP A 32 -9.84 -9.80 3.60
CA ASP A 32 -9.70 -10.56 2.36
C ASP A 32 -9.71 -9.58 1.17
N GLU A 33 -8.55 -9.38 0.58
CA GLU A 33 -8.36 -8.45 -0.53
C GLU A 33 -8.68 -9.08 -1.89
N GLU A 34 -8.88 -10.39 -1.93
CA GLU A 34 -9.09 -11.14 -3.16
C GLU A 34 -10.57 -11.35 -3.49
N THR A 35 -11.46 -10.55 -2.90
CA THR A 35 -12.89 -10.68 -3.16
C THR A 35 -13.25 -10.13 -4.54
N GLU A 36 -14.34 -10.62 -5.10
CA GLU A 36 -14.87 -10.13 -6.37
C GLU A 36 -15.19 -8.63 -6.31
N PHE A 37 -15.65 -8.15 -5.17
CA PHE A 37 -15.94 -6.73 -4.99
C PHE A 37 -14.70 -5.86 -5.24
N PHE A 38 -13.56 -6.18 -4.58
CA PHE A 38 -12.35 -5.40 -4.77
C PHE A 38 -11.77 -5.58 -6.16
N ASN A 39 -11.83 -6.77 -6.71
CA ASN A 39 -11.31 -7.05 -8.05
C ASN A 39 -12.11 -6.38 -9.16
N SER A 40 -13.36 -6.01 -8.90
CA SER A 40 -14.20 -5.30 -9.87
C SER A 40 -13.90 -3.80 -9.93
N LEU A 41 -13.19 -3.26 -8.95
CA LEU A 41 -12.87 -1.84 -8.90
C LEU A 41 -11.64 -1.52 -9.75
N SER A 42 -11.56 -0.27 -10.22
CA SER A 42 -10.32 0.21 -10.82
C SER A 42 -9.21 0.20 -9.77
N PRO A 43 -7.91 0.11 -10.17
CA PRO A 43 -6.83 0.18 -9.19
C PRO A 43 -6.90 1.40 -8.28
N ALA A 44 -7.29 2.54 -8.83
CA ALA A 44 -7.41 3.79 -8.08
C ALA A 44 -8.50 3.72 -7.01
N ASP A 45 -9.66 3.14 -7.35
CA ASP A 45 -10.78 3.01 -6.42
C ASP A 45 -10.55 1.88 -5.41
N MET A 46 -9.88 0.82 -5.85
CA MET A 46 -9.57 -0.33 -5.00
C MET A 46 -8.73 0.06 -3.78
N VAL A 47 -7.71 0.90 -3.95
CA VAL A 47 -6.84 1.27 -2.82
C VAL A 47 -7.59 2.08 -1.77
N ILE A 48 -8.54 2.92 -2.18
CA ILE A 48 -9.37 3.67 -1.23
C ILE A 48 -10.31 2.71 -0.50
N ALA A 49 -10.99 1.83 -1.23
CA ALA A 49 -11.91 0.86 -0.63
C ALA A 49 -11.21 -0.07 0.35
N LEU A 50 -10.03 -0.55 0.01
CA LEU A 50 -9.24 -1.38 0.91
C LEU A 50 -8.77 -0.61 2.14
N ALA A 51 -8.32 0.63 1.97
CA ALA A 51 -7.89 1.46 3.10
C ALA A 51 -9.05 1.68 4.08
N ILE A 52 -10.24 2.00 3.57
CA ILE A 52 -11.44 2.20 4.39
C ILE A 52 -11.82 0.91 5.11
N THR A 53 -11.83 -0.21 4.39
CA THR A 53 -12.20 -1.51 4.97
C THR A 53 -11.23 -1.92 6.07
N LYS A 54 -9.94 -1.74 5.86
CA LYS A 54 -8.92 -2.06 6.86
C LYS A 54 -9.08 -1.21 8.12
N ALA A 55 -9.30 0.09 7.95
CA ALA A 55 -9.47 0.98 9.09
C ALA A 55 -10.72 0.64 9.90
N HIS A 56 -11.85 0.37 9.23
CA HIS A 56 -13.08 0.00 9.90
C HIS A 56 -12.99 -1.35 10.59
N THR A 57 -12.32 -2.31 9.98
CA THR A 57 -12.13 -3.64 10.58
C THR A 57 -11.34 -3.54 11.88
N VAL A 58 -10.28 -2.74 11.88
CA VAL A 58 -9.48 -2.52 13.10
C VAL A 58 -10.29 -1.75 14.15
N ARG A 59 -11.09 -0.77 13.73
CA ARG A 59 -11.95 -0.04 14.66
C ARG A 59 -12.86 -0.97 15.46
N GLU A 60 -13.39 -1.99 14.81
CA GLU A 60 -14.25 -2.97 15.47
C GLU A 60 -13.50 -3.87 16.45
N GLN A 61 -12.18 -4.01 16.28
CA GLN A 61 -11.35 -4.88 17.11
C GLN A 61 -10.82 -4.20 18.37
N ILE A 62 -10.90 -2.86 18.46
CA ILE A 62 -10.34 -2.12 19.58
C ILE A 62 -11.45 -1.51 20.43
N ASP A 63 -11.16 -1.36 21.73
CA ASP A 63 -12.09 -0.77 22.71
C ASP A 63 -11.52 0.47 23.40
N PHE A 64 -10.42 1.00 22.88
CA PHE A 64 -9.75 2.17 23.43
C PHE A 64 -9.77 3.33 22.41
N PRO A 65 -9.65 4.58 22.87
CA PRO A 65 -9.60 5.72 21.96
C PRO A 65 -8.33 5.69 21.09
N ALA A 66 -8.49 5.92 19.80
CA ALA A 66 -7.37 5.85 18.87
C ALA A 66 -7.61 6.68 17.61
N ILE A 67 -6.51 7.03 16.96
CA ILE A 67 -6.51 7.45 15.56
C ILE A 67 -6.03 6.26 14.75
N ILE A 68 -6.92 5.74 13.89
CA ILE A 68 -6.66 4.54 13.09
C ILE A 68 -6.28 4.97 11.69
N ILE A 69 -5.18 4.44 11.18
CA ILE A 69 -4.72 4.70 9.81
C ILE A 69 -4.80 3.42 9.02
N GLY A 70 -5.74 3.36 8.06
CA GLY A 70 -5.82 2.32 7.06
C GLY A 70 -5.15 2.79 5.79
N CYS A 71 -4.45 1.90 5.11
CA CYS A 71 -3.67 2.28 3.93
C CYS A 71 -3.48 1.08 3.02
N ASP A 72 -3.55 1.34 1.71
CA ASP A 72 -3.26 0.34 0.70
C ASP A 72 -2.62 0.99 -0.51
N SER A 73 -1.75 0.24 -1.20
CA SER A 73 -1.07 0.73 -2.39
C SER A 73 -1.10 -0.32 -3.48
N THR A 74 -1.21 0.13 -4.72
CA THR A 74 -1.08 -0.74 -5.88
C THR A 74 -0.42 0.02 -7.03
N PHE A 75 0.31 -0.71 -7.85
CA PHE A 75 0.91 -0.17 -9.06
C PHE A 75 0.03 -0.55 -10.25
N GLU A 76 -0.43 0.46 -10.97
CA GLU A 76 -1.22 0.26 -12.18
C GLU A 76 -0.31 0.39 -13.41
N PHE A 77 -0.29 -0.66 -14.20
CA PHE A 77 0.43 -0.69 -15.47
C PHE A 77 -0.49 -1.26 -16.52
N ASP A 78 -0.63 -0.53 -17.63
CA ASP A 78 -1.46 -0.96 -18.76
C ASP A 78 -2.92 -1.22 -18.33
N GLY A 79 -3.43 -0.41 -17.40
CA GLY A 79 -4.80 -0.51 -16.90
C GLY A 79 -5.02 -1.62 -15.89
N GLN A 80 -3.98 -2.35 -15.51
CA GLN A 80 -4.07 -3.47 -14.57
C GLN A 80 -3.30 -3.21 -13.30
N SER A 81 -3.85 -3.67 -12.18
CA SER A 81 -3.17 -3.62 -10.91
C SER A 81 -2.12 -4.72 -10.83
N LEU A 82 -0.88 -4.33 -10.59
CA LEU A 82 0.21 -5.26 -10.33
C LEU A 82 0.49 -5.27 -8.83
N GLY A 83 0.05 -6.32 -8.15
CA GLY A 83 0.32 -6.50 -6.74
C GLY A 83 1.78 -6.87 -6.48
N LYS A 84 2.11 -7.18 -5.23
CA LYS A 84 3.46 -7.60 -4.88
C LYS A 84 3.82 -8.89 -5.60
N PRO A 85 5.01 -8.97 -6.23
CA PRO A 85 5.43 -10.22 -6.87
C PRO A 85 5.69 -11.28 -5.80
N GLY A 86 5.15 -12.48 -6.01
CA GLY A 86 5.30 -13.58 -5.05
C GLY A 86 6.65 -14.28 -5.15
N THR A 87 7.34 -14.15 -6.28
CA THR A 87 8.65 -14.79 -6.52
C THR A 87 9.57 -13.86 -7.28
N ALA A 88 10.88 -14.15 -7.23
CA ALA A 88 11.88 -13.41 -8.00
C ALA A 88 11.62 -13.51 -9.51
N LYS A 89 11.12 -14.64 -9.97
CA LYS A 89 10.79 -14.85 -11.39
C LYS A 89 9.68 -13.90 -11.82
N ILE A 90 8.61 -13.80 -11.04
CA ILE A 90 7.50 -12.88 -11.34
C ILE A 90 7.98 -11.43 -11.30
N ALA A 91 8.81 -11.08 -10.32
CA ALA A 91 9.38 -9.74 -10.21
C ALA A 91 10.20 -9.39 -11.44
N THR A 92 11.02 -10.32 -11.93
CA THR A 92 11.84 -10.13 -13.12
C THR A 92 10.98 -9.94 -14.36
N GLU A 93 9.96 -10.79 -14.54
CA GLU A 93 9.04 -10.68 -15.66
C GLU A 93 8.32 -9.34 -15.69
N ARG A 94 7.86 -8.87 -14.52
CA ARG A 94 7.20 -7.57 -14.41
C ARG A 94 8.16 -6.42 -14.68
N ALA A 95 9.38 -6.51 -14.19
CA ALA A 95 10.40 -5.50 -14.46
C ALA A 95 10.69 -5.38 -15.94
N MET A 96 10.75 -6.51 -16.66
CA MET A 96 10.95 -6.50 -18.11
C MET A 96 9.79 -5.85 -18.85
N ARG A 97 8.56 -6.04 -18.37
CA ARG A 97 7.38 -5.44 -19.00
C ARG A 97 7.34 -3.92 -18.82
N VAL A 98 7.78 -3.42 -17.67
CA VAL A 98 7.65 -1.99 -17.34
C VAL A 98 8.87 -1.16 -17.71
N ARG A 99 10.01 -1.79 -18.04
CA ARG A 99 11.23 -1.05 -18.39
C ARG A 99 10.99 -0.11 -19.57
N GLY A 100 11.49 1.11 -19.45
CA GLY A 100 11.27 2.14 -20.45
C GLY A 100 9.85 2.66 -20.55
N ASN A 101 8.96 2.25 -19.64
CA ASN A 101 7.56 2.65 -19.60
C ASN A 101 7.22 3.31 -18.27
N SER A 102 6.02 3.85 -18.20
CA SER A 102 5.51 4.48 -16.99
C SER A 102 4.27 3.76 -16.50
N GLY A 103 4.05 3.81 -15.20
CA GLY A 103 2.81 3.36 -14.58
C GLY A 103 2.39 4.32 -13.48
N LEU A 104 1.30 4.00 -12.79
CA LEU A 104 0.76 4.83 -11.75
C LEU A 104 0.77 4.08 -10.42
N LEU A 105 1.41 4.66 -9.42
CA LEU A 105 1.36 4.15 -8.06
C LEU A 105 0.23 4.86 -7.32
N HIS A 106 -0.80 4.11 -6.98
CA HIS A 106 -1.93 4.60 -6.21
C HIS A 106 -1.78 4.21 -4.76
N THR A 107 -2.01 5.16 -3.85
CA THR A 107 -2.02 4.88 -2.42
C THR A 107 -3.29 5.47 -1.83
N GLY A 108 -4.12 4.62 -1.23
CA GLY A 108 -5.32 5.03 -0.54
C GLY A 108 -5.08 5.12 0.96
N HIS A 109 -5.72 6.08 1.59
CA HIS A 109 -5.65 6.32 3.03
C HIS A 109 -7.03 6.46 3.61
N CYS A 110 -7.23 5.93 4.82
CA CYS A 110 -8.42 6.20 5.61
C CYS A 110 -7.96 6.44 7.04
N ILE A 111 -8.30 7.60 7.59
CA ILE A 111 -7.94 7.98 8.95
C ILE A 111 -9.22 8.14 9.74
N ILE A 112 -9.34 7.42 10.85
CA ILE A 112 -10.50 7.47 11.73
C ILE A 112 -10.06 7.94 13.11
N ASP A 113 -10.66 9.04 13.57
CA ASP A 113 -10.52 9.47 14.97
C ASP A 113 -11.73 8.93 15.72
N THR A 114 -11.54 7.89 16.53
CA THR A 114 -12.64 7.24 17.24
C THR A 114 -13.24 8.11 18.34
N THR A 115 -12.48 9.05 18.89
CA THR A 115 -12.94 9.94 19.94
C THR A 115 -13.93 10.97 19.42
N LYS A 116 -13.62 11.55 18.26
CA LYS A 116 -14.46 12.57 17.62
C LYS A 116 -15.42 12.00 16.60
N ASP A 117 -15.30 10.71 16.30
CA ASP A 117 -16.08 10.03 15.26
C ASP A 117 -15.95 10.73 13.90
N ILE A 118 -14.72 11.08 13.53
CA ILE A 118 -14.40 11.72 12.27
C ILE A 118 -13.64 10.73 11.41
N GLU A 119 -14.01 10.66 10.14
CA GLU A 119 -13.35 9.82 9.16
C GLU A 119 -12.98 10.65 7.93
N ILE A 120 -11.73 10.48 7.46
CA ILE A 120 -11.24 11.12 6.25
C ILE A 120 -10.60 10.04 5.40
N SER A 121 -10.93 10.01 4.11
CA SER A 121 -10.27 9.13 3.16
C SER A 121 -9.83 9.92 1.94
N ASP A 122 -8.71 9.50 1.35
CA ASP A 122 -8.14 10.16 0.19
C ASP A 122 -7.23 9.21 -0.58
N ARG A 123 -6.82 9.63 -1.75
CA ARG A 123 -5.92 8.87 -2.61
C ARG A 123 -4.83 9.79 -3.15
N ILE A 124 -3.61 9.27 -3.18
CA ILE A 124 -2.49 9.91 -3.84
C ILE A 124 -2.06 9.02 -4.99
N THR A 125 -1.86 9.62 -6.16
CA THR A 125 -1.41 8.92 -7.36
C THR A 125 -0.09 9.53 -7.81
N THR A 126 0.92 8.68 -7.99
CA THR A 126 2.25 9.10 -8.43
C THR A 126 2.59 8.38 -9.72
N ARG A 127 3.03 9.12 -10.72
CA ARG A 127 3.54 8.52 -11.95
C ARG A 127 4.97 8.03 -11.72
N VAL A 128 5.21 6.77 -12.02
CA VAL A 128 6.53 6.14 -11.89
C VAL A 128 7.01 5.77 -13.28
N THR A 129 8.17 6.29 -13.65
CA THR A 129 8.78 6.01 -14.95
C THR A 129 10.01 5.16 -14.72
N PHE A 130 10.12 4.07 -15.48
CA PHE A 130 11.25 3.14 -15.38
C PHE A 130 12.20 3.37 -16.52
N ASP A 131 13.50 3.43 -16.21
CA ASP A 131 14.53 3.54 -17.22
C ASP A 131 14.66 2.27 -18.04
N HIS A 132 15.27 2.40 -19.22
CA HIS A 132 15.66 1.24 -20.02
C HIS A 132 16.84 0.54 -19.36
N MET A 133 16.59 -0.64 -18.78
CA MET A 133 17.63 -1.45 -18.17
C MET A 133 17.86 -2.69 -19.03
N SER A 134 19.13 -3.14 -19.08
CA SER A 134 19.44 -4.40 -19.73
C SER A 134 18.86 -5.57 -18.96
N ASP A 135 18.71 -6.72 -19.63
CA ASP A 135 18.22 -7.93 -18.97
C ASP A 135 19.13 -8.33 -17.80
N ASP A 136 20.44 -8.16 -17.95
CA ASP A 136 21.40 -8.46 -16.88
C ASP A 136 21.17 -7.57 -15.66
N CYS A 137 20.95 -6.29 -15.86
CA CYS A 137 20.61 -5.36 -14.78
C CYS A 137 19.34 -5.79 -14.05
N LEU A 138 18.32 -6.20 -14.78
CA LEU A 138 17.05 -6.63 -14.20
C LEU A 138 17.21 -7.90 -13.36
N LEU A 139 18.04 -8.84 -13.83
CA LEU A 139 18.31 -10.07 -13.08
C LEU A 139 19.03 -9.79 -11.76
N TYR A 140 19.93 -8.81 -11.74
CA TYR A 140 20.63 -8.43 -10.50
C TYR A 140 19.77 -7.67 -9.51
N THR A 141 18.83 -6.85 -10.00
CA THR A 141 18.06 -5.94 -9.13
C THR A 141 16.70 -6.49 -8.72
N SER A 142 16.12 -7.39 -9.52
CA SER A 142 14.75 -7.85 -9.33
C SER A 142 14.49 -8.60 -8.01
N PRO A 143 15.45 -9.34 -7.41
CA PRO A 143 15.16 -10.08 -6.18
C PRO A 143 14.85 -9.21 -4.98
N SER A 144 15.24 -7.93 -4.99
CA SER A 144 15.03 -7.04 -3.86
C SER A 144 14.33 -5.75 -4.26
N PRO A 145 13.02 -5.78 -4.50
CA PRO A 145 12.28 -4.56 -4.80
C PRO A 145 12.38 -3.52 -3.68
N ARG A 146 12.56 -3.98 -2.44
CA ARG A 146 12.69 -3.10 -1.28
C ARG A 146 13.94 -2.24 -1.34
N ASP A 147 15.03 -2.75 -1.86
CA ASP A 147 16.28 -2.00 -1.98
C ASP A 147 16.13 -0.85 -2.98
N ARG A 148 15.30 -1.01 -4.00
CA ARG A 148 15.00 0.05 -4.93
C ARG A 148 14.17 1.17 -4.32
N GLN A 149 13.34 0.86 -3.34
CA GLN A 149 12.53 1.84 -2.64
C GLN A 149 13.34 2.70 -1.69
N LYS A 150 14.53 2.25 -1.30
CA LYS A 150 15.42 2.99 -0.41
C LYS A 150 16.26 4.04 -1.13
N SER A 151 16.38 3.95 -2.41
CA SER A 151 17.18 4.89 -3.19
C SER A 151 16.45 6.18 -3.47
#